data_988f606b7fa55acdd1b9691b244682a5
#
_entry.id   988f606b7fa55acdd1b9691b244682a5
#
_cell.length_a   1.000
_cell.length_b   1.000
_cell.length_c   1.000
_cell.angle_alpha   90.00
_cell.angle_beta   90.00
_cell.angle_gamma   90.00
#
_symmetry.space_group_name_H-M   'P 1'
#
loop_
_entity.id
_entity.type
_entity.pdbx_description
1 polymer ?
#
loop_
_entity_poly.entity_id
_entity_poly.type
_entity_poly.pdbx_seq_one_letter_code
_entity_poly.pdbx_strand_id
1 'polypeptide(L)'
;MRASADDRADVGVWEYFIRDADPASARQKIADATAAGFEAAITNAFWAPGEREPSEADLTELRNAAEAAEAADVRPLVIVQNLGSRTTPNTPELREEFAAYSAALARNLPAYRDFIIGNEPNLNRFWLPQFGPDGENVAARDYLALLAETYDALKAVSEDIRVIGGALAPRGGDDPDASRQTHSPTTFIRDMGRYYRESGRDEPVMDAFAHHPYLERSETPPDFAHPRSTTISLADYPKLVTLLGEAFDGTAQRGSDVPILYTEFGVQTIIPPAKRSSYTNLSSPAAADAVSEATQARYYREAFALLCDQATVEGMYIFHVWDEPDLLGWQSGLYYADHTPKTSRDALLDLPSC
;
A
#
# COMPACT_ATOMS: atom_id res chain seq x y z
N MET A 1 2.99 21.79 10.55
CA MET A 1 3.30 21.49 11.95
C MET A 1 1.98 21.10 12.63
N ARG A 2 1.60 19.82 12.61
CA ARG A 2 0.67 19.31 13.62
C ARG A 2 1.54 18.89 14.81
N ALA A 3 1.58 19.70 15.83
CA ALA A 3 2.04 19.29 17.13
C ALA A 3 0.79 18.94 17.92
N SER A 4 0.87 17.78 18.53
CA SER A 4 0.04 17.25 19.63
C SER A 4 -1.31 16.64 19.27
N ALA A 5 -1.39 15.47 19.61
CA ALA A 5 -2.24 14.63 20.45
C ALA A 5 -2.31 13.24 19.81
N ASP A 6 -1.49 12.46 20.15
CA ASP A 6 -1.20 11.03 20.02
C ASP A 6 0.05 10.77 19.18
N ASP A 7 1.12 10.33 19.84
CA ASP A 7 2.33 9.77 19.22
C ASP A 7 2.05 8.38 18.56
N ARG A 8 0.79 8.05 18.31
CA ARG A 8 0.37 6.78 17.72
C ARG A 8 0.38 6.86 16.20
N ALA A 9 0.84 5.78 15.56
CA ALA A 9 0.73 5.61 14.11
C ALA A 9 -0.75 5.61 13.66
N ASP A 10 -1.05 6.19 12.48
CA ASP A 10 -2.38 6.23 11.91
C ASP A 10 -2.96 4.82 11.72
N VAL A 11 -4.22 4.65 12.08
CA VAL A 11 -5.00 3.44 11.82
C VAL A 11 -5.72 3.63 10.50
N GLY A 12 -5.16 3.07 9.43
CA GLY A 12 -5.67 3.23 8.10
C GLY A 12 -6.29 1.97 7.50
N VAL A 13 -6.97 2.15 6.38
CA VAL A 13 -7.46 1.06 5.53
C VAL A 13 -7.12 1.31 4.07
N TRP A 14 -6.78 0.26 3.34
CA TRP A 14 -6.77 0.27 1.88
C TRP A 14 -8.02 -0.44 1.38
N GLU A 15 -8.86 0.31 0.62
CA GLU A 15 -10.13 -0.22 0.19
C GLU A 15 -10.51 0.24 -1.23
N TYR A 16 -10.60 -0.70 -2.16
CA TYR A 16 -11.00 -0.43 -3.55
C TYR A 16 -12.43 0.09 -3.65
N PHE A 17 -13.32 -0.44 -2.80
CA PHE A 17 -14.76 -0.26 -2.92
C PHE A 17 -15.29 1.04 -2.32
N ILE A 18 -14.42 1.90 -1.72
CA ILE A 18 -14.82 3.23 -1.26
C ILE A 18 -15.21 4.12 -2.44
N ARG A 19 -14.54 3.99 -3.58
CA ARG A 19 -14.90 4.68 -4.82
C ARG A 19 -16.31 4.33 -5.24
N ASP A 20 -17.15 5.33 -5.52
CA ASP A 20 -18.51 5.14 -5.97
C ASP A 20 -19.02 6.37 -6.72
N ALA A 21 -19.74 6.14 -7.82
CA ALA A 21 -20.43 7.21 -8.56
C ALA A 21 -21.59 7.82 -7.75
N ASP A 22 -22.17 7.05 -6.82
CA ASP A 22 -23.19 7.54 -5.89
C ASP A 22 -22.52 8.09 -4.61
N PRO A 23 -22.58 9.40 -4.34
CA PRO A 23 -22.00 10.00 -3.14
C PRO A 23 -22.66 9.51 -1.83
N ALA A 24 -23.89 9.00 -1.87
CA ALA A 24 -24.52 8.42 -0.68
C ALA A 24 -23.90 7.06 -0.33
N SER A 25 -23.60 6.25 -1.35
CA SER A 25 -22.89 4.99 -1.21
C SER A 25 -21.47 5.22 -0.67
N ALA A 26 -20.71 6.17 -1.21
CA ALA A 26 -19.38 6.52 -0.72
C ALA A 26 -19.41 6.92 0.77
N ARG A 27 -20.36 7.77 1.18
CA ARG A 27 -20.53 8.15 2.60
C ARG A 27 -20.84 6.97 3.50
N GLN A 28 -21.69 6.02 3.07
CA GLN A 28 -22.00 4.83 3.86
C GLN A 28 -20.74 3.96 4.06
N LYS A 29 -19.95 3.80 3.01
CA LYS A 29 -18.71 3.02 3.06
C LYS A 29 -17.68 3.63 4.01
N ILE A 30 -17.50 4.94 3.97
CA ILE A 30 -16.65 5.66 4.94
C ILE A 30 -17.22 5.55 6.36
N ALA A 31 -18.54 5.59 6.54
CA ALA A 31 -19.13 5.40 7.86
C ALA A 31 -18.87 4.00 8.45
N ASP A 32 -18.90 2.95 7.63
CA ASP A 32 -18.52 1.59 8.04
C ASP A 32 -17.04 1.53 8.44
N ALA A 33 -16.16 2.16 7.65
CA ALA A 33 -14.73 2.25 7.97
C ALA A 33 -14.48 2.99 9.29
N THR A 34 -15.10 4.15 9.49
CA THR A 34 -15.00 4.94 10.74
C THR A 34 -15.53 4.15 11.92
N ALA A 35 -16.66 3.43 11.77
CA ALA A 35 -17.22 2.59 12.82
C ALA A 35 -16.28 1.43 13.22
N ALA A 36 -15.37 1.01 12.35
CA ALA A 36 -14.33 0.04 12.65
C ALA A 36 -13.05 0.65 13.25
N GLY A 37 -12.97 1.99 13.36
CA GLY A 37 -11.84 2.71 13.96
C GLY A 37 -10.79 3.21 12.95
N PHE A 38 -11.07 3.23 11.64
CA PHE A 38 -10.16 3.76 10.65
C PHE A 38 -10.19 5.29 10.62
N GLU A 39 -9.00 5.90 10.62
CA GLU A 39 -8.74 7.34 10.63
C GLU A 39 -8.17 7.84 9.29
N ALA A 40 -7.74 6.91 8.43
CA ALA A 40 -7.22 7.19 7.10
C ALA A 40 -7.67 6.11 6.10
N ALA A 41 -7.84 6.48 4.83
CA ALA A 41 -8.30 5.56 3.81
C ALA A 41 -7.54 5.76 2.49
N ILE A 42 -6.97 4.67 1.96
CA ILE A 42 -6.33 4.63 0.64
C ILE A 42 -7.35 4.18 -0.38
N THR A 43 -7.50 4.99 -1.44
CA THR A 43 -8.29 4.64 -2.63
C THR A 43 -7.41 4.49 -3.85
N ASN A 44 -7.90 3.79 -4.89
CA ASN A 44 -7.12 3.47 -6.08
C ASN A 44 -7.46 4.42 -7.25
N ALA A 45 -6.43 4.96 -7.90
CA ALA A 45 -6.49 5.55 -9.22
C ALA A 45 -5.70 4.66 -10.18
N PHE A 46 -6.36 4.09 -11.18
CA PHE A 46 -5.73 3.21 -12.15
C PHE A 46 -5.36 3.98 -13.40
N TRP A 47 -4.07 3.90 -13.76
CA TRP A 47 -3.55 4.45 -15.00
C TRP A 47 -3.38 3.35 -16.06
N ALA A 48 -3.61 3.71 -17.32
CA ALA A 48 -3.32 2.87 -18.47
C ALA A 48 -2.53 3.65 -19.56
N PRO A 49 -1.71 2.97 -20.38
CA PRO A 49 -0.98 3.59 -21.48
C PRO A 49 -1.88 4.44 -22.39
N GLY A 50 -1.44 5.66 -22.70
CA GLY A 50 -2.19 6.65 -23.48
C GLY A 50 -3.01 7.62 -22.64
N GLU A 51 -3.10 7.42 -21.31
CA GLU A 51 -3.83 8.32 -20.42
C GLU A 51 -2.87 9.33 -19.78
N ARG A 52 -3.13 10.62 -19.96
CA ARG A 52 -2.39 11.72 -19.35
C ARG A 52 -3.22 12.48 -18.29
N GLU A 53 -4.48 12.10 -18.14
CA GLU A 53 -5.43 12.61 -17.14
C GLU A 53 -6.48 11.55 -16.83
N PRO A 54 -7.02 11.52 -15.59
CA PRO A 54 -8.11 10.62 -15.25
C PRO A 54 -9.39 10.94 -16.04
N SER A 55 -10.20 9.92 -16.29
CA SER A 55 -11.52 10.12 -16.89
C SER A 55 -12.45 10.90 -15.94
N GLU A 56 -13.47 11.56 -16.48
CA GLU A 56 -14.49 12.25 -15.66
C GLU A 56 -15.23 11.28 -14.72
N ALA A 57 -15.38 10.01 -15.12
CA ALA A 57 -15.97 8.99 -14.27
C ALA A 57 -15.05 8.69 -13.06
N ASP A 58 -13.75 8.49 -13.30
CA ASP A 58 -12.77 8.28 -12.23
C ASP A 58 -12.67 9.48 -11.29
N LEU A 59 -12.64 10.69 -11.86
CA LEU A 59 -12.62 11.93 -11.06
C LEU A 59 -13.89 12.06 -10.19
N THR A 60 -15.04 11.66 -10.70
CA THR A 60 -16.30 11.69 -9.93
C THR A 60 -16.27 10.72 -8.76
N GLU A 61 -15.89 9.48 -9.00
CA GLU A 61 -15.81 8.45 -7.96
C GLU A 61 -14.76 8.79 -6.88
N LEU A 62 -13.59 9.24 -7.30
CA LEU A 62 -12.51 9.64 -6.37
C LEU A 62 -12.88 10.89 -5.58
N ARG A 63 -13.58 11.86 -6.20
CA ARG A 63 -14.09 13.04 -5.50
C ARG A 63 -15.10 12.67 -4.43
N ASN A 64 -16.08 11.81 -4.77
CA ASN A 64 -17.08 11.35 -3.80
C ASN A 64 -16.41 10.61 -2.62
N ALA A 65 -15.39 9.80 -2.87
CA ALA A 65 -14.63 9.12 -1.81
C ALA A 65 -13.88 10.11 -0.92
N ALA A 66 -13.19 11.10 -1.51
CA ALA A 66 -12.44 12.11 -0.76
C ALA A 66 -13.36 13.00 0.09
N GLU A 67 -14.47 13.51 -0.51
CA GLU A 67 -15.46 14.33 0.20
C GLU A 67 -16.13 13.57 1.35
N ALA A 68 -16.43 12.28 1.15
CA ALA A 68 -16.97 11.43 2.20
C ALA A 68 -15.95 11.24 3.35
N ALA A 69 -14.67 11.03 3.02
CA ALA A 69 -13.62 10.88 4.00
C ALA A 69 -13.39 12.17 4.80
N GLU A 70 -13.24 13.31 4.13
CA GLU A 70 -13.08 14.62 4.80
C GLU A 70 -14.28 14.96 5.71
N ALA A 71 -15.51 14.68 5.27
CA ALA A 71 -16.71 14.90 6.07
C ALA A 71 -16.78 14.05 7.34
N ALA A 72 -16.06 12.93 7.38
CA ALA A 72 -15.99 12.01 8.51
C ALA A 72 -14.68 12.15 9.32
N ASP A 73 -13.86 13.19 9.03
CA ASP A 73 -12.51 13.39 9.60
C ASP A 73 -11.55 12.21 9.36
N VAL A 74 -11.75 11.51 8.23
CA VAL A 74 -10.87 10.45 7.73
C VAL A 74 -9.92 11.04 6.70
N ARG A 75 -8.61 10.82 6.85
CA ARG A 75 -7.59 11.32 5.91
C ARG A 75 -7.62 10.52 4.61
N PRO A 76 -7.92 11.15 3.45
CA PRO A 76 -7.89 10.45 2.17
C PRO A 76 -6.46 10.38 1.61
N LEU A 77 -6.03 9.18 1.21
CA LEU A 77 -4.83 8.92 0.44
C LEU A 77 -5.23 8.32 -0.92
N VAL A 78 -4.38 8.49 -1.93
CA VAL A 78 -4.58 7.85 -3.22
C VAL A 78 -3.34 7.06 -3.63
N ILE A 79 -3.56 5.83 -4.10
CA ILE A 79 -2.52 5.09 -4.82
C ILE A 79 -2.76 5.22 -6.31
N VAL A 80 -1.75 5.71 -7.04
CA VAL A 80 -1.74 5.74 -8.50
C VAL A 80 -0.94 4.53 -8.98
N GLN A 81 -1.58 3.62 -9.69
CA GLN A 81 -0.96 2.39 -10.14
C GLN A 81 -1.43 1.97 -11.53
N ASN A 82 -0.60 1.18 -12.20
CA ASN A 82 -0.93 0.56 -13.47
C ASN A 82 -1.82 -0.69 -13.29
N LEU A 83 -2.57 -1.06 -14.32
CA LEU A 83 -3.47 -2.24 -14.34
C LEU A 83 -2.69 -3.56 -14.50
N GLY A 84 -1.79 -3.85 -13.54
CA GLY A 84 -0.95 -5.02 -13.54
C GLY A 84 0.19 -4.95 -14.57
N SER A 85 0.98 -6.00 -14.66
CA SER A 85 2.26 -6.00 -15.38
C SER A 85 2.20 -5.79 -16.91
N ARG A 86 1.02 -5.89 -17.51
CA ARG A 86 0.86 -5.63 -18.97
C ARG A 86 0.88 -4.15 -19.32
N THR A 87 0.69 -3.30 -18.35
CA THR A 87 0.63 -1.83 -18.51
C THR A 87 1.74 -1.15 -17.73
N THR A 88 2.84 -1.85 -17.44
CA THR A 88 4.00 -1.32 -16.73
C THR A 88 4.55 -0.07 -17.43
N PRO A 89 4.72 1.08 -16.74
CA PRO A 89 5.31 2.29 -17.30
C PRO A 89 6.84 2.20 -17.32
N ASN A 90 7.39 1.29 -18.14
CA ASN A 90 8.81 0.95 -18.20
C ASN A 90 9.59 1.66 -19.31
N THR A 91 8.94 2.54 -20.08
CA THR A 91 9.64 3.41 -21.06
C THR A 91 9.54 4.88 -20.66
N PRO A 92 10.45 5.75 -21.14
CA PRO A 92 10.37 7.19 -20.83
C PRO A 92 9.01 7.82 -21.18
N GLU A 93 8.44 7.46 -22.33
CA GLU A 93 7.16 8.00 -22.78
C GLU A 93 6.01 7.57 -21.86
N LEU A 94 5.98 6.31 -21.44
CA LEU A 94 4.94 5.80 -20.51
C LEU A 94 5.10 6.37 -19.11
N ARG A 95 6.33 6.62 -18.65
CA ARG A 95 6.56 7.29 -17.35
C ARG A 95 6.11 8.75 -17.39
N GLU A 96 6.38 9.46 -18.50
CA GLU A 96 5.88 10.84 -18.69
C GLU A 96 4.35 10.89 -18.67
N GLU A 97 3.68 9.94 -19.33
CA GLU A 97 2.21 9.84 -19.32
C GLU A 97 1.68 9.58 -17.90
N PHE A 98 2.29 8.64 -17.17
CA PHE A 98 1.91 8.33 -15.78
C PHE A 98 2.11 9.53 -14.84
N ALA A 99 3.25 10.23 -14.97
CA ALA A 99 3.53 11.42 -14.18
C ALA A 99 2.53 12.56 -14.51
N ALA A 100 2.19 12.75 -15.78
CA ALA A 100 1.19 13.72 -16.22
C ALA A 100 -0.20 13.39 -15.66
N TYR A 101 -0.61 12.12 -15.69
CA TYR A 101 -1.86 11.61 -15.10
C TYR A 101 -1.90 11.90 -13.60
N SER A 102 -0.83 11.58 -12.85
CA SER A 102 -0.73 11.81 -11.42
C SER A 102 -0.86 13.31 -11.08
N ALA A 103 -0.18 14.17 -11.84
CA ALA A 103 -0.27 15.61 -11.68
C ALA A 103 -1.67 16.15 -12.05
N ALA A 104 -2.34 15.61 -13.05
CA ALA A 104 -3.70 15.97 -13.41
C ALA A 104 -4.69 15.56 -12.30
N LEU A 105 -4.52 14.37 -11.73
CA LEU A 105 -5.30 13.91 -10.57
C LEU A 105 -5.16 14.88 -9.40
N ALA A 106 -3.93 15.27 -9.05
CA ALA A 106 -3.65 16.19 -7.95
C ALA A 106 -4.30 17.58 -8.17
N ARG A 107 -4.25 18.10 -9.40
CA ARG A 107 -4.89 19.39 -9.73
C ARG A 107 -6.41 19.33 -9.62
N ASN A 108 -7.03 18.21 -10.02
CA ASN A 108 -8.49 18.06 -10.02
C ASN A 108 -9.07 17.69 -8.66
N LEU A 109 -8.27 17.07 -7.79
CA LEU A 109 -8.70 16.53 -6.48
C LEU A 109 -7.74 16.94 -5.37
N PRO A 110 -7.71 18.23 -4.96
CA PRO A 110 -6.76 18.76 -3.97
C PRO A 110 -6.96 18.22 -2.54
N ALA A 111 -8.04 17.49 -2.28
CA ALA A 111 -8.25 16.77 -1.04
C ALA A 111 -7.20 15.65 -0.83
N TYR A 112 -6.76 15.02 -1.91
CA TYR A 112 -5.65 14.06 -1.84
C TYR A 112 -4.32 14.80 -1.76
N ARG A 113 -3.62 14.62 -0.64
CA ARG A 113 -2.28 15.18 -0.42
C ARG A 113 -1.19 14.11 -0.30
N ASP A 114 -1.58 12.89 -0.05
CA ASP A 114 -0.71 11.71 0.04
C ASP A 114 -0.90 10.84 -1.21
N PHE A 115 0.15 10.74 -2.03
CA PHE A 115 0.17 9.99 -3.29
C PHE A 115 1.12 8.81 -3.18
N ILE A 116 0.60 7.60 -3.17
CA ILE A 116 1.37 6.36 -3.22
C ILE A 116 1.59 6.01 -4.70
N ILE A 117 2.83 5.76 -5.10
CA ILE A 117 3.21 5.56 -6.50
C ILE A 117 3.54 4.10 -6.77
N GLY A 118 2.69 3.47 -7.58
CA GLY A 118 2.81 2.05 -7.95
C GLY A 118 2.39 1.09 -6.82
N ASN A 119 2.27 -0.18 -7.17
CA ASN A 119 1.94 -1.28 -6.26
C ASN A 119 2.86 -2.46 -6.52
N GLU A 120 3.55 -2.94 -5.52
CA GLU A 120 4.43 -4.12 -5.49
C GLU A 120 5.31 -4.28 -6.74
N PRO A 121 6.08 -3.25 -7.14
CA PRO A 121 6.89 -3.29 -8.36
C PRO A 121 7.98 -4.36 -8.33
N ASN A 122 8.26 -4.95 -7.17
CA ASN A 122 9.15 -6.08 -7.00
C ASN A 122 8.52 -7.44 -7.38
N LEU A 123 7.24 -7.46 -7.80
CA LEU A 123 6.53 -8.67 -8.23
C LEU A 123 6.12 -8.63 -9.70
N ASN A 124 6.31 -9.74 -10.40
CA ASN A 124 5.92 -9.90 -11.81
C ASN A 124 4.40 -9.82 -12.07
N ARG A 125 3.59 -9.86 -11.04
CA ARG A 125 2.13 -9.63 -11.13
C ARG A 125 1.83 -8.18 -11.48
N PHE A 126 2.64 -7.24 -10.98
CA PHE A 126 2.38 -5.81 -11.09
C PHE A 126 3.39 -5.09 -11.99
N TRP A 127 4.60 -5.63 -12.16
CA TRP A 127 5.68 -5.00 -12.92
C TRP A 127 6.44 -6.00 -13.80
N LEU A 128 6.63 -5.69 -15.07
CA LEU A 128 7.47 -6.44 -16.02
C LEU A 128 8.21 -5.46 -16.96
N PRO A 129 9.43 -5.82 -17.38
CA PRO A 129 10.21 -6.98 -16.94
C PRO A 129 10.75 -6.81 -15.52
N GLN A 130 11.03 -7.92 -14.84
CA GLN A 130 11.74 -7.90 -13.54
C GLN A 130 13.26 -7.88 -13.75
N PHE A 131 13.74 -8.69 -14.68
CA PHE A 131 15.17 -8.82 -14.99
C PHE A 131 15.47 -8.40 -16.42
N GLY A 132 16.62 -7.79 -16.63
CA GLY A 132 17.22 -7.54 -17.95
C GLY A 132 17.99 -8.75 -18.48
N PRO A 133 18.57 -8.63 -19.69
CA PRO A 133 19.28 -9.72 -20.37
C PRO A 133 20.47 -10.30 -19.57
N ASP A 134 21.12 -9.46 -18.78
CA ASP A 134 22.30 -9.85 -17.98
C ASP A 134 21.92 -10.19 -16.52
N GLY A 135 20.62 -10.36 -16.24
CA GLY A 135 20.12 -10.67 -14.90
C GLY A 135 20.07 -9.46 -13.96
N GLU A 136 20.29 -8.23 -14.46
CA GLU A 136 20.14 -7.03 -13.65
C GLU A 136 18.66 -6.75 -13.28
N ASN A 137 18.45 -6.13 -12.13
CA ASN A 137 17.13 -5.73 -11.65
C ASN A 137 16.64 -4.48 -12.39
N VAL A 138 16.05 -4.67 -13.57
CA VAL A 138 15.50 -3.56 -14.35
C VAL A 138 14.22 -3.00 -13.77
N ALA A 139 13.46 -3.79 -13.00
CA ALA A 139 12.26 -3.32 -12.33
C ALA A 139 12.57 -2.20 -11.33
N ALA A 140 13.61 -2.35 -10.51
CA ALA A 140 14.03 -1.32 -9.55
C ALA A 140 14.53 -0.05 -10.26
N ARG A 141 15.24 -0.20 -11.39
CA ARG A 141 15.72 0.93 -12.21
C ARG A 141 14.55 1.72 -12.79
N ASP A 142 13.64 1.03 -13.45
CA ASP A 142 12.55 1.67 -14.20
C ASP A 142 11.51 2.24 -13.23
N TYR A 143 11.27 1.57 -12.09
CA TYR A 143 10.43 2.08 -11.02
C TYR A 143 11.02 3.34 -10.36
N LEU A 144 12.31 3.36 -10.08
CA LEU A 144 12.97 4.56 -9.54
C LEU A 144 12.85 5.75 -10.51
N ALA A 145 13.00 5.52 -11.82
CA ALA A 145 12.83 6.55 -12.82
C ALA A 145 11.37 7.06 -12.86
N LEU A 146 10.39 6.16 -12.80
CA LEU A 146 8.97 6.54 -12.67
C LEU A 146 8.72 7.40 -11.44
N LEU A 147 9.28 6.97 -10.29
CA LEU A 147 9.10 7.67 -9.02
C LEU A 147 9.68 9.08 -9.08
N ALA A 148 10.88 9.24 -9.66
CA ALA A 148 11.53 10.55 -9.83
C ALA A 148 10.70 11.49 -10.72
N GLU A 149 10.27 11.03 -11.89
CA GLU A 149 9.46 11.81 -12.83
C GLU A 149 8.10 12.19 -12.22
N THR A 150 7.48 11.27 -11.46
CA THR A 150 6.20 11.51 -10.79
C THR A 150 6.36 12.47 -9.60
N TYR A 151 7.45 12.35 -8.83
CA TYR A 151 7.79 13.26 -7.73
C TYR A 151 7.87 14.70 -8.26
N ASP A 152 8.64 14.93 -9.30
CA ASP A 152 8.81 16.26 -9.89
C ASP A 152 7.49 16.83 -10.41
N ALA A 153 6.68 16.00 -11.07
CA ALA A 153 5.38 16.42 -11.60
C ALA A 153 4.36 16.76 -10.50
N LEU A 154 4.33 16.02 -9.39
CA LEU A 154 3.46 16.27 -8.24
C LEU A 154 3.93 17.49 -7.45
N LYS A 155 5.24 17.64 -7.20
CA LYS A 155 5.81 18.83 -6.51
C LYS A 155 5.61 20.11 -7.33
N ALA A 156 5.60 20.03 -8.65
CA ALA A 156 5.24 21.16 -9.51
C ALA A 156 3.77 21.57 -9.40
N VAL A 157 2.85 20.69 -8.96
CA VAL A 157 1.47 21.05 -8.61
C VAL A 157 1.40 21.75 -7.26
N SER A 158 1.99 21.15 -6.24
CA SER A 158 2.12 21.72 -4.89
C SER A 158 3.24 21.05 -4.11
N GLU A 159 4.08 21.85 -3.46
CA GLU A 159 5.11 21.38 -2.52
C GLU A 159 4.52 20.65 -1.30
N ASP A 160 3.25 20.90 -0.96
CA ASP A 160 2.54 20.25 0.14
C ASP A 160 2.10 18.82 -0.18
N ILE A 161 2.17 18.39 -1.44
CA ILE A 161 1.87 17.00 -1.82
C ILE A 161 2.99 16.09 -1.30
N ARG A 162 2.59 15.05 -0.60
CA ARG A 162 3.48 14.03 -0.10
C ARG A 162 3.53 12.85 -1.07
N VAL A 163 4.69 12.59 -1.61
CA VAL A 163 4.94 11.49 -2.54
C VAL A 163 5.49 10.29 -1.77
N ILE A 164 4.80 9.15 -1.86
CA ILE A 164 5.10 7.94 -1.12
C ILE A 164 5.57 6.88 -2.12
N GLY A 165 6.85 6.53 -2.04
CA GLY A 165 7.47 5.53 -2.90
C GLY A 165 7.51 4.15 -2.25
N GLY A 166 7.89 3.12 -3.01
CA GLY A 166 8.04 1.75 -2.50
C GLY A 166 6.80 0.89 -2.73
N ALA A 167 5.90 0.79 -1.75
CA ALA A 167 4.77 -0.14 -1.73
C ALA A 167 5.21 -1.58 -2.08
N LEU A 168 6.32 -2.04 -1.46
CA LEU A 168 6.95 -3.31 -1.81
C LEU A 168 6.29 -4.49 -1.11
N ALA A 169 6.11 -5.57 -1.88
CA ALA A 169 5.77 -6.88 -1.32
C ALA A 169 6.87 -7.38 -0.37
N PRO A 170 6.50 -8.11 0.70
CA PRO A 170 7.44 -8.52 1.73
C PRO A 170 8.44 -9.59 1.28
N ARG A 171 8.22 -10.23 0.14
CA ARG A 171 9.01 -11.39 -0.35
C ARG A 171 9.21 -11.37 -1.86
N GLY A 172 10.27 -12.03 -2.32
CA GLY A 172 10.56 -12.28 -3.72
C GLY A 172 11.71 -13.27 -3.88
N GLY A 173 11.92 -13.80 -5.09
CA GLY A 173 12.80 -14.92 -5.36
C GLY A 173 14.24 -14.55 -5.74
N ASP A 174 14.47 -13.37 -6.29
CA ASP A 174 15.78 -12.90 -6.81
C ASP A 174 16.44 -13.84 -7.83
N ASP A 175 15.63 -14.63 -8.55
CA ASP A 175 16.09 -15.64 -9.50
C ASP A 175 15.60 -15.29 -10.92
N PRO A 176 16.52 -14.87 -11.84
CA PRO A 176 16.16 -14.52 -13.20
C PRO A 176 15.68 -15.72 -14.04
N ASP A 177 16.01 -16.94 -13.64
CA ASP A 177 15.64 -18.17 -14.36
C ASP A 177 14.30 -18.76 -13.84
N ALA A 178 13.73 -18.16 -12.78
CA ALA A 178 12.46 -18.60 -12.23
C ALA A 178 11.30 -18.37 -13.21
N SER A 179 10.35 -19.29 -13.25
CA SER A 179 9.10 -19.13 -14.04
C SER A 179 8.25 -17.95 -13.57
N ARG A 180 8.38 -17.56 -12.31
CA ARG A 180 7.79 -16.36 -11.70
C ARG A 180 8.92 -15.47 -11.21
N GLN A 181 9.43 -14.64 -12.09
CA GLN A 181 10.49 -13.69 -11.79
C GLN A 181 9.99 -12.63 -10.80
N THR A 182 10.68 -12.47 -9.68
CA THR A 182 10.36 -11.49 -8.63
C THR A 182 11.63 -11.09 -7.91
N HIS A 183 11.65 -9.91 -7.30
CA HIS A 183 12.73 -9.50 -6.42
C HIS A 183 12.28 -9.47 -4.96
N SER A 184 13.18 -9.86 -4.05
CA SER A 184 12.97 -9.61 -2.63
C SER A 184 12.99 -8.10 -2.36
N PRO A 185 12.29 -7.61 -1.33
CA PRO A 185 12.36 -6.21 -0.94
C PRO A 185 13.80 -5.80 -0.59
N THR A 186 14.59 -6.71 -0.03
CA THR A 186 16.01 -6.47 0.31
C THR A 186 16.84 -6.13 -0.93
N THR A 187 16.74 -6.93 -1.98
CA THR A 187 17.43 -6.69 -3.26
C THR A 187 16.89 -5.45 -3.95
N PHE A 188 15.57 -5.29 -3.97
CA PHE A 188 14.93 -4.17 -4.65
C PHE A 188 15.33 -2.81 -4.06
N ILE A 189 15.31 -2.67 -2.71
CA ILE A 189 15.73 -1.43 -2.02
C ILE A 189 17.20 -1.11 -2.29
N ARG A 190 18.10 -2.10 -2.20
CA ARG A 190 19.53 -1.89 -2.51
C ARG A 190 19.76 -1.43 -3.93
N ASP A 191 19.06 -2.04 -4.89
CA ASP A 191 19.17 -1.66 -6.30
C ASP A 191 18.57 -0.28 -6.58
N MET A 192 17.45 0.09 -5.94
CA MET A 192 16.94 1.47 -6.01
C MET A 192 18.01 2.46 -5.55
N GLY A 193 18.67 2.21 -4.41
CA GLY A 193 19.74 3.06 -3.89
C GLY A 193 20.95 3.14 -4.83
N ARG A 194 21.33 2.04 -5.46
CA ARG A 194 22.39 2.00 -6.47
C ARG A 194 22.02 2.86 -7.68
N TYR A 195 20.85 2.64 -8.26
CA TYR A 195 20.40 3.40 -9.42
C TYR A 195 20.17 4.88 -9.11
N TYR A 196 19.73 5.22 -7.89
CA TYR A 196 19.64 6.61 -7.45
C TYR A 196 21.01 7.31 -7.50
N ARG A 197 22.06 6.67 -6.97
CA ARG A 197 23.43 7.22 -7.01
C ARG A 197 23.98 7.29 -8.42
N GLU A 198 23.72 6.29 -9.24
CA GLU A 198 24.15 6.24 -10.67
C GLU A 198 23.46 7.31 -11.51
N SER A 199 22.23 7.71 -11.16
CA SER A 199 21.49 8.77 -11.88
C SER A 199 22.09 10.14 -11.74
N GLY A 200 22.88 10.39 -10.68
CA GLY A 200 23.42 11.71 -10.35
C GLY A 200 22.36 12.73 -9.89
N ARG A 201 21.16 12.26 -9.55
CA ARG A 201 20.07 13.13 -9.05
C ARG A 201 20.45 13.71 -7.70
N ASP A 202 20.20 15.03 -7.54
CA ASP A 202 20.44 15.81 -6.33
C ASP A 202 19.14 16.28 -5.62
N GLU A 203 17.98 15.78 -6.07
CA GLU A 203 16.66 16.01 -5.49
C GLU A 203 16.06 14.70 -4.98
N PRO A 204 15.20 14.72 -3.95
CA PRO A 204 14.49 13.53 -3.48
C PRO A 204 13.61 12.90 -4.58
N VAL A 205 13.23 11.65 -4.38
CA VAL A 205 12.25 10.93 -5.21
C VAL A 205 10.99 10.55 -4.44
N MET A 206 11.04 10.66 -3.10
CA MET A 206 9.91 10.36 -2.21
C MET A 206 10.05 11.12 -0.89
N ASP A 207 8.92 11.43 -0.27
CA ASP A 207 8.83 12.02 1.08
C ASP A 207 8.63 10.93 2.15
N ALA A 208 8.08 9.77 1.78
CA ALA A 208 7.89 8.62 2.64
C ALA A 208 8.05 7.32 1.85
N PHE A 209 8.29 6.22 2.56
CA PHE A 209 8.44 4.87 1.98
C PHE A 209 7.27 3.99 2.40
N ALA A 210 6.61 3.36 1.43
CA ALA A 210 5.55 2.39 1.65
C ALA A 210 6.09 0.95 1.61
N HIS A 211 5.54 0.09 2.45
CA HIS A 211 5.85 -1.34 2.47
C HIS A 211 4.61 -2.15 2.86
N HIS A 212 4.52 -3.40 2.39
CA HIS A 212 3.44 -4.34 2.70
C HIS A 212 3.99 -5.46 3.60
N PRO A 213 3.95 -5.33 4.94
CA PRO A 213 4.67 -6.23 5.84
C PRO A 213 3.91 -7.52 6.16
N TYR A 214 3.25 -8.14 5.16
CA TYR A 214 2.53 -9.39 5.35
C TYR A 214 3.41 -10.53 5.86
N LEU A 215 2.87 -11.35 6.72
CA LEU A 215 3.42 -12.66 7.06
C LEU A 215 3.17 -13.65 5.90
N GLU A 216 3.87 -14.79 5.90
CA GLU A 216 3.68 -15.84 4.88
C GLU A 216 2.30 -16.47 4.95
N ARG A 217 1.70 -16.49 6.16
CA ARG A 217 0.45 -17.15 6.47
C ARG A 217 -0.33 -16.35 7.50
N SER A 218 -1.66 -16.34 7.36
CA SER A 218 -2.53 -15.65 8.31
C SER A 218 -2.46 -16.22 9.74
N GLU A 219 -2.05 -17.47 9.91
CA GLU A 219 -1.85 -18.09 11.22
C GLU A 219 -0.53 -17.70 11.91
N THR A 220 0.42 -17.08 11.18
CA THR A 220 1.69 -16.63 11.73
C THR A 220 1.47 -15.34 12.54
N PRO A 221 1.93 -15.28 13.81
CA PRO A 221 1.75 -14.09 14.64
C PRO A 221 2.57 -12.90 14.12
N PRO A 222 2.10 -11.64 14.33
CA PRO A 222 2.73 -10.43 13.79
C PRO A 222 4.16 -10.17 14.25
N ASP A 223 4.55 -10.69 15.41
CA ASP A 223 5.89 -10.56 16.00
C ASP A 223 6.93 -11.55 15.42
N PHE A 224 6.53 -12.37 14.45
CA PHE A 224 7.44 -13.31 13.82
C PHE A 224 8.40 -12.60 12.86
N ALA A 225 9.69 -12.60 13.19
CA ALA A 225 10.75 -11.96 12.43
C ALA A 225 11.54 -12.95 11.54
N HIS A 226 12.18 -12.42 10.48
CA HIS A 226 12.92 -13.16 9.47
C HIS A 226 14.41 -12.76 9.43
N PRO A 227 15.20 -12.94 10.52
CA PRO A 227 16.55 -12.37 10.64
C PRO A 227 17.56 -12.93 9.62
N ARG A 228 17.28 -14.09 9.02
CA ARG A 228 18.19 -14.81 8.11
C ARG A 228 17.68 -14.97 6.69
N SER A 229 16.66 -14.22 6.30
CA SER A 229 16.11 -14.24 4.95
C SER A 229 16.00 -12.83 4.37
N THR A 230 15.66 -12.73 3.10
CA THR A 230 15.41 -11.46 2.40
C THR A 230 13.99 -10.94 2.61
N THR A 231 13.13 -11.69 3.34
CA THR A 231 11.78 -11.29 3.71
C THR A 231 11.82 -10.11 4.69
N ILE A 232 10.90 -9.16 4.50
CA ILE A 232 10.67 -8.05 5.43
C ILE A 232 9.18 -8.09 5.81
N SER A 233 8.88 -8.65 6.99
CA SER A 233 7.55 -8.61 7.60
C SER A 233 7.47 -7.51 8.66
N LEU A 234 6.35 -7.41 9.37
CA LEU A 234 6.11 -6.36 10.35
C LEU A 234 7.18 -6.30 11.46
N ALA A 235 7.64 -7.46 11.94
CA ALA A 235 8.67 -7.55 12.97
C ALA A 235 10.11 -7.33 12.44
N ASP A 236 10.29 -7.21 11.12
CA ASP A 236 11.60 -6.97 10.49
C ASP A 236 11.92 -5.46 10.31
N TYR A 237 11.21 -4.56 11.00
CA TYR A 237 11.42 -3.11 10.93
C TYR A 237 12.90 -2.67 11.06
N PRO A 238 13.73 -3.19 11.99
CA PRO A 238 15.13 -2.78 12.06
C PRO A 238 15.92 -3.10 10.79
N LYS A 239 15.56 -4.20 10.10
CA LYS A 239 16.13 -4.57 8.81
C LYS A 239 15.74 -3.58 7.72
N LEU A 240 14.45 -3.18 7.68
CA LEU A 240 13.95 -2.21 6.71
C LEU A 240 14.66 -0.87 6.84
N VAL A 241 14.76 -0.33 8.06
CA VAL A 241 15.46 0.94 8.34
C VAL A 241 16.93 0.87 7.95
N THR A 242 17.60 -0.24 8.29
CA THR A 242 19.02 -0.45 7.90
C THR A 242 19.19 -0.44 6.38
N LEU A 243 18.32 -1.13 5.64
CA LEU A 243 18.38 -1.18 4.17
C LEU A 243 18.11 0.18 3.53
N LEU A 244 17.14 0.94 4.05
CA LEU A 244 16.84 2.30 3.57
C LEU A 244 18.05 3.23 3.82
N GLY A 245 18.69 3.11 4.98
CA GLY A 245 19.93 3.83 5.28
C GLY A 245 21.07 3.44 4.33
N GLU A 246 21.33 2.14 4.11
CA GLU A 246 22.33 1.67 3.14
C GLU A 246 22.04 2.20 1.73
N ALA A 247 20.76 2.26 1.35
CA ALA A 247 20.35 2.71 0.03
C ALA A 247 20.50 4.22 -0.16
N PHE A 248 20.13 5.06 0.80
CA PHE A 248 19.93 6.47 0.55
C PHE A 248 20.69 7.44 1.47
N ASP A 249 21.15 7.03 2.67
CA ASP A 249 21.89 7.94 3.55
C ASP A 249 23.12 8.53 2.85
N GLY A 250 23.37 9.82 3.11
CA GLY A 250 24.44 10.57 2.46
C GLY A 250 24.13 11.02 1.01
N THR A 251 22.88 10.89 0.58
CA THR A 251 22.38 11.46 -0.69
C THR A 251 21.32 12.53 -0.40
N ALA A 252 20.71 13.12 -1.44
CA ALA A 252 19.59 14.05 -1.25
C ALA A 252 18.29 13.32 -0.83
N GLN A 253 18.16 12.03 -1.12
CA GLN A 253 17.06 11.22 -0.63
C GLN A 253 17.31 10.78 0.81
N ARG A 254 16.32 10.98 1.70
CA ARG A 254 16.33 10.44 3.07
C ARG A 254 16.33 8.91 3.04
N GLY A 255 17.06 8.29 3.95
CA GLY A 255 17.20 6.85 4.06
C GLY A 255 16.70 6.30 5.40
N SER A 256 17.58 6.19 6.40
CA SER A 256 17.26 5.59 7.71
C SER A 256 16.21 6.36 8.51
N ASP A 257 16.00 7.63 8.24
CA ASP A 257 15.02 8.51 8.90
C ASP A 257 13.79 8.82 8.02
N VAL A 258 13.66 8.17 6.84
CA VAL A 258 12.47 8.35 5.99
C VAL A 258 11.23 7.84 6.72
N PRO A 259 10.11 8.61 6.73
CA PRO A 259 8.85 8.12 7.25
C PRO A 259 8.39 6.86 6.51
N ILE A 260 7.84 5.90 7.24
CA ILE A 260 7.36 4.63 6.70
C ILE A 260 5.85 4.52 6.87
N LEU A 261 5.15 4.10 5.82
CA LEU A 261 3.75 3.69 5.88
C LEU A 261 3.65 2.20 5.51
N TYR A 262 3.01 1.41 6.36
CA TYR A 262 2.62 0.05 6.04
C TYR A 262 1.27 0.07 5.33
N THR A 263 1.31 0.20 4.01
CA THR A 263 0.12 0.50 3.19
C THR A 263 -0.79 -0.70 2.96
N GLU A 264 -0.33 -1.91 3.24
CA GLU A 264 -1.17 -3.11 3.30
C GLU A 264 -0.74 -4.03 4.45
N PHE A 265 -1.70 -4.45 5.25
CA PHE A 265 -1.55 -5.55 6.21
C PHE A 265 -2.89 -6.29 6.37
N GLY A 266 -2.89 -7.61 6.40
CA GLY A 266 -4.14 -8.35 6.51
C GLY A 266 -3.97 -9.76 7.08
N VAL A 267 -4.99 -10.19 7.81
CA VAL A 267 -5.11 -11.53 8.41
C VAL A 267 -6.45 -12.13 7.98
N GLN A 268 -6.43 -13.16 7.16
CA GLN A 268 -7.64 -13.75 6.61
C GLN A 268 -8.39 -14.61 7.63
N THR A 269 -9.73 -14.54 7.62
CA THR A 269 -10.59 -15.28 8.53
C THR A 269 -11.35 -16.41 7.86
N ILE A 270 -11.66 -17.43 8.66
CA ILE A 270 -12.56 -18.52 8.27
C ILE A 270 -13.98 -17.97 8.06
N ILE A 271 -14.58 -18.23 6.89
CA ILE A 271 -15.95 -17.83 6.59
C ILE A 271 -16.94 -18.82 7.20
N PRO A 272 -17.79 -18.36 8.14
CA PRO A 272 -18.80 -19.22 8.76
C PRO A 272 -19.79 -19.78 7.71
N PRO A 273 -20.30 -21.02 7.87
CA PRO A 273 -21.26 -21.61 6.92
C PRO A 273 -22.46 -20.72 6.62
N ALA A 274 -22.97 -19.99 7.62
CA ALA A 274 -24.11 -19.08 7.50
C ALA A 274 -23.85 -17.86 6.61
N LYS A 275 -22.58 -17.52 6.36
CA LYS A 275 -22.16 -16.38 5.52
C LYS A 275 -21.75 -16.76 4.09
N ARG A 276 -21.57 -18.05 3.81
CA ARG A 276 -21.05 -18.52 2.52
C ARG A 276 -21.91 -18.10 1.32
N SER A 277 -23.21 -17.85 1.50
CA SER A 277 -24.09 -17.39 0.41
C SER A 277 -23.75 -16.00 -0.14
N SER A 278 -22.97 -15.20 0.60
CA SER A 278 -22.49 -13.87 0.20
C SER A 278 -21.17 -13.91 -0.56
N TYR A 279 -20.63 -15.11 -0.78
CA TYR A 279 -19.35 -15.29 -1.48
C TYR A 279 -19.53 -16.08 -2.77
N THR A 280 -18.60 -15.86 -3.71
CA THR A 280 -18.49 -16.57 -5.00
C THR A 280 -17.32 -17.55 -4.97
N ASN A 281 -17.15 -18.36 -6.02
CA ASN A 281 -16.09 -19.36 -6.13
C ASN A 281 -15.99 -20.32 -4.92
N LEU A 282 -17.16 -20.74 -4.40
CA LEU A 282 -17.28 -21.59 -3.20
C LEU A 282 -16.58 -22.96 -3.29
N SER A 283 -16.18 -23.38 -4.50
CA SER A 283 -15.36 -24.59 -4.75
C SER A 283 -13.86 -24.35 -4.53
N SER A 284 -13.43 -23.08 -4.49
CA SER A 284 -12.06 -22.74 -4.11
C SER A 284 -11.85 -23.10 -2.65
N PRO A 285 -10.70 -23.72 -2.30
CA PRO A 285 -10.36 -23.83 -0.89
C PRO A 285 -10.30 -22.41 -0.33
N ALA A 286 -11.02 -22.17 0.77
CA ALA A 286 -10.73 -21.00 1.62
C ALA A 286 -9.23 -21.02 1.94
N ALA A 287 -8.64 -19.85 2.21
CA ALA A 287 -7.24 -19.79 2.59
C ALA A 287 -6.97 -20.84 3.66
N ALA A 288 -6.07 -21.79 3.36
CA ALA A 288 -5.83 -22.97 4.21
C ALA A 288 -5.29 -22.60 5.59
N ASP A 289 -4.79 -21.36 5.70
CA ASP A 289 -4.20 -20.73 6.87
C ASP A 289 -5.10 -19.64 7.50
N ALA A 290 -6.36 -19.53 7.05
CA ALA A 290 -7.33 -18.60 7.63
C ALA A 290 -7.58 -18.92 9.12
N VAL A 291 -7.69 -17.86 9.92
CA VAL A 291 -7.82 -17.96 11.36
C VAL A 291 -9.24 -17.63 11.85
N SER A 292 -9.50 -17.82 13.14
CA SER A 292 -10.74 -17.34 13.75
C SER A 292 -10.77 -15.81 13.83
N GLU A 293 -11.94 -15.21 13.84
CA GLU A 293 -12.12 -13.77 14.06
C GLU A 293 -11.50 -13.29 15.40
N ALA A 294 -11.53 -14.12 16.44
CA ALA A 294 -10.87 -13.83 17.69
C ALA A 294 -9.33 -13.76 17.53
N THR A 295 -8.75 -14.62 16.70
CA THR A 295 -7.31 -14.57 16.38
C THR A 295 -7.00 -13.35 15.50
N GLN A 296 -7.83 -13.03 14.52
CA GLN A 296 -7.68 -11.81 13.71
C GLN A 296 -7.68 -10.57 14.59
N ALA A 297 -8.67 -10.43 15.49
CA ALA A 297 -8.76 -9.32 16.43
C ALA A 297 -7.53 -9.19 17.33
N ARG A 298 -7.01 -10.31 17.82
CA ARG A 298 -5.79 -10.35 18.62
C ARG A 298 -4.58 -9.92 17.78
N TYR A 299 -4.41 -10.46 16.57
CA TYR A 299 -3.28 -10.15 15.70
C TYR A 299 -3.27 -8.70 15.24
N TYR A 300 -4.41 -8.08 14.96
CA TYR A 300 -4.47 -6.66 14.65
C TYR A 300 -4.02 -5.81 15.84
N ARG A 301 -4.48 -6.10 17.08
CA ARG A 301 -4.00 -5.38 18.27
C ARG A 301 -2.51 -5.57 18.51
N GLU A 302 -2.00 -6.80 18.38
CA GLU A 302 -0.57 -7.12 18.51
C GLU A 302 0.25 -6.39 17.43
N ALA A 303 -0.23 -6.34 16.18
CA ALA A 303 0.42 -5.64 15.09
C ALA A 303 0.54 -4.13 15.36
N PHE A 304 -0.54 -3.48 15.79
CA PHE A 304 -0.49 -2.05 16.14
C PHE A 304 0.36 -1.79 17.39
N ALA A 305 0.40 -2.69 18.35
CA ALA A 305 1.29 -2.57 19.51
C ALA A 305 2.78 -2.61 19.13
N LEU A 306 3.15 -3.38 18.10
CA LEU A 306 4.55 -3.42 17.60
C LEU A 306 4.99 -2.06 17.00
N LEU A 307 4.06 -1.25 16.48
CA LEU A 307 4.40 0.04 15.88
C LEU A 307 4.92 1.04 16.92
N CYS A 308 4.58 0.86 18.21
CA CYS A 308 5.07 1.73 19.28
C CYS A 308 6.61 1.74 19.40
N ASP A 309 7.27 0.66 18.97
CA ASP A 309 8.73 0.53 18.96
C ASP A 309 9.34 0.85 17.57
N GLN A 310 8.55 1.31 16.61
CA GLN A 310 8.96 1.56 15.23
C GLN A 310 8.92 3.07 14.91
N ALA A 311 9.92 3.79 15.37
CA ALA A 311 9.97 5.24 15.46
C ALA A 311 9.74 6.02 14.14
N THR A 312 9.99 5.41 12.97
CA THR A 312 9.75 6.04 11.66
C THR A 312 8.43 5.63 11.02
N VAL A 313 7.66 4.73 11.65
CA VAL A 313 6.36 4.28 11.12
C VAL A 313 5.27 5.27 11.52
N GLU A 314 4.64 5.89 10.52
CA GLU A 314 3.58 6.88 10.71
C GLU A 314 2.17 6.32 10.53
N GLY A 315 2.02 5.13 9.97
CA GLY A 315 0.70 4.52 9.78
C GLY A 315 0.76 3.08 9.29
N MET A 316 -0.31 2.32 9.63
CA MET A 316 -0.55 0.99 9.08
C MET A 316 -1.99 0.89 8.58
N TYR A 317 -2.13 0.34 7.39
CA TYR A 317 -3.39 0.25 6.65
C TYR A 317 -3.79 -1.21 6.52
N ILE A 318 -4.96 -1.53 7.10
CA ILE A 318 -5.54 -2.87 6.98
C ILE A 318 -6.05 -3.06 5.55
N PHE A 319 -5.78 -4.22 4.97
CA PHE A 319 -6.26 -4.56 3.65
C PHE A 319 -7.70 -5.06 3.75
N HIS A 320 -8.60 -4.17 3.41
CA HIS A 320 -10.03 -4.16 3.32
C HIS A 320 -10.83 -3.84 4.60
N VAL A 321 -11.89 -3.06 4.40
CA VAL A 321 -12.99 -2.89 5.35
C VAL A 321 -13.88 -4.13 5.31
N TRP A 322 -14.28 -4.54 4.08
CA TRP A 322 -15.12 -5.71 3.81
C TRP A 322 -14.30 -6.81 3.16
N ASP A 323 -14.67 -8.05 3.42
CA ASP A 323 -14.11 -9.17 2.68
C ASP A 323 -14.40 -9.04 1.19
N GLU A 324 -13.43 -9.37 0.34
CA GLU A 324 -13.72 -9.59 -1.06
C GLU A 324 -14.74 -10.74 -1.20
N PRO A 325 -15.80 -10.56 -2.02
CA PRO A 325 -16.83 -11.59 -2.18
C PRO A 325 -16.31 -12.83 -2.92
N ASP A 326 -15.23 -12.72 -3.68
CA ASP A 326 -14.58 -13.85 -4.33
C ASP A 326 -13.61 -14.54 -3.36
N LEU A 327 -13.81 -15.84 -3.10
CA LEU A 327 -12.92 -16.62 -2.24
C LEU A 327 -11.51 -16.83 -2.81
N LEU A 328 -11.23 -16.40 -4.06
CA LEU A 328 -9.87 -16.27 -4.59
C LEU A 328 -9.18 -14.96 -4.18
N GLY A 329 -9.93 -14.00 -3.67
CA GLY A 329 -9.46 -12.75 -3.13
C GLY A 329 -9.15 -12.83 -1.63
N TRP A 330 -9.24 -11.69 -0.94
CA TRP A 330 -8.85 -11.53 0.46
C TRP A 330 -10.07 -11.45 1.40
N GLN A 331 -10.08 -12.27 2.44
CA GLN A 331 -11.10 -12.26 3.49
C GLN A 331 -10.49 -11.70 4.80
N SER A 332 -9.78 -10.58 4.66
CA SER A 332 -9.09 -9.88 5.77
C SER A 332 -9.86 -8.71 6.37
N GLY A 333 -11.03 -8.38 5.80
CA GLY A 333 -11.89 -7.31 6.26
C GLY A 333 -12.41 -7.49 7.70
N LEU A 334 -12.89 -6.40 8.28
CA LEU A 334 -13.58 -6.38 9.58
C LEU A 334 -15.09 -6.58 9.45
N TYR A 335 -15.57 -6.60 8.21
CA TYR A 335 -16.93 -6.97 7.83
C TYR A 335 -16.90 -8.11 6.83
N TYR A 336 -17.94 -8.93 6.80
CA TYR A 336 -18.15 -9.92 5.76
C TYR A 336 -18.52 -9.26 4.42
N ALA A 337 -18.51 -10.03 3.35
CA ALA A 337 -18.91 -9.55 2.02
C ALA A 337 -20.39 -9.07 1.93
N ASP A 338 -21.25 -9.44 2.90
CA ASP A 338 -22.61 -8.93 3.01
C ASP A 338 -22.72 -7.66 3.88
N HIS A 339 -21.60 -7.02 4.20
CA HIS A 339 -21.46 -5.84 5.03
C HIS A 339 -21.91 -6.01 6.48
N THR A 340 -22.17 -7.22 6.93
CA THR A 340 -22.41 -7.46 8.37
C THR A 340 -21.07 -7.54 9.13
N PRO A 341 -21.00 -6.97 10.36
CA PRO A 341 -19.75 -6.92 11.10
C PRO A 341 -19.30 -8.33 11.53
N LYS A 342 -17.99 -8.56 11.47
CA LYS A 342 -17.33 -9.67 12.16
C LYS A 342 -17.22 -9.37 13.64
N THR A 343 -17.00 -10.39 14.46
CA THR A 343 -16.72 -10.20 15.91
C THR A 343 -15.37 -9.52 16.15
N SER A 344 -14.51 -9.47 15.13
CA SER A 344 -13.23 -8.73 15.15
C SER A 344 -13.36 -7.25 14.82
N ARG A 345 -14.54 -6.75 14.41
CA ARG A 345 -14.75 -5.38 13.94
C ARG A 345 -14.21 -4.33 14.92
N ASP A 346 -14.40 -4.53 16.21
CA ASP A 346 -14.01 -3.58 17.25
C ASP A 346 -12.52 -3.70 17.66
N ALA A 347 -11.74 -4.51 16.94
CA ALA A 347 -10.33 -4.75 17.28
C ALA A 347 -9.48 -3.48 17.30
N LEU A 348 -9.83 -2.49 16.47
CA LEU A 348 -9.05 -1.26 16.29
C LEU A 348 -9.56 -0.08 17.14
N LEU A 349 -10.73 -0.23 17.84
CA LEU A 349 -11.30 0.85 18.65
C LEU A 349 -10.53 1.09 19.96
N ASP A 350 -9.94 0.04 20.53
CA ASP A 350 -9.25 0.05 21.82
C ASP A 350 -7.76 -0.32 21.64
N LEU A 351 -7.07 0.39 20.75
CA LEU A 351 -5.63 0.20 20.56
C LEU A 351 -4.85 0.87 21.69
N PRO A 352 -3.72 0.27 22.12
CA PRO A 352 -2.88 0.88 23.14
C PRO A 352 -2.31 2.22 22.63
N SER A 353 -2.28 3.21 23.52
CA SER A 353 -1.50 4.42 23.28
C SER A 353 0.00 4.09 23.37
N CYS A 354 0.79 4.52 22.41
CA CYS A 354 2.24 4.49 22.51
C CYS A 354 2.74 5.61 23.43
#